data_8a6d2d96e479d588c5d20b652ada73bf
#
_entry.id   8a6d2d96e479d588c5d20b652ada73bf
#
_cell.length_a   1.000
_cell.length_b   1.000
_cell.length_c   1.000
_cell.angle_alpha   90.00
_cell.angle_beta   90.00
_cell.angle_gamma   90.00
#
_symmetry.space_group_name_H-M   'P 1'
#
loop_
_entity.id
_entity.type
_entity.pdbx_description
1 polymer ?
#
loop_
_entity_poly.entity_id
_entity_poly.type
_entity_poly.pdbx_seq_one_letter_code
_entity_poly.pdbx_strand_id
1 'polypeptide(L)'
;MTALLPRILLVEPQFVLRRTIVIVARDLGMVDFHEASSVGRARTLLAAQTYDGLVLDLHEEQQALELLGELRLGRFATARDARVVVLAADAKPDAASRLQALGATCVLNKPVRISDLLNTLVAAKAC
;
A
#
# COMPACT_ATOMS: atom_id res chain seq x y z
N MET A 1 23.56 -16.60 -1.88
CA MET A 1 22.84 -15.57 -2.62
C MET A 1 21.61 -15.14 -1.84
N THR A 2 21.52 -13.86 -1.53
CA THR A 2 20.40 -13.33 -0.76
C THR A 2 19.21 -13.04 -1.68
N ALA A 3 18.02 -13.51 -1.30
CA ALA A 3 16.81 -13.16 -2.03
C ALA A 3 16.53 -11.66 -1.86
N LEU A 4 16.10 -11.00 -2.93
CA LEU A 4 15.67 -9.61 -2.86
C LEU A 4 14.35 -9.53 -2.11
N LEU A 5 14.24 -8.55 -1.20
CA LEU A 5 13.00 -8.27 -0.51
C LEU A 5 11.99 -7.63 -1.47
N PRO A 6 10.69 -7.89 -1.31
CA PRO A 6 9.69 -7.18 -2.08
C PRO A 6 9.78 -5.67 -1.79
N ARG A 7 9.71 -4.87 -2.84
CA ARG A 7 9.74 -3.42 -2.76
C ARG A 7 8.32 -2.91 -2.74
N ILE A 8 7.92 -2.32 -1.63
CA ILE A 8 6.54 -1.87 -1.40
C ILE A 8 6.51 -0.36 -1.22
N LEU A 9 5.62 0.30 -1.93
CA LEU A 9 5.39 1.73 -1.74
C LEU A 9 4.41 1.91 -0.59
N LEU A 10 4.83 2.60 0.47
CA LEU A 10 4.01 2.86 1.66
C LEU A 10 3.52 4.30 1.62
N VAL A 11 2.22 4.48 1.38
CA VAL A 11 1.56 5.79 1.35
C VAL A 11 0.82 5.98 2.65
N GLU A 12 1.38 6.75 3.56
CA GLU A 12 0.83 6.99 4.89
C GLU A 12 1.19 8.40 5.37
N PRO A 13 0.19 9.25 5.67
CA PRO A 13 0.46 10.63 6.07
C PRO A 13 1.00 10.77 7.49
N GLN A 14 0.67 9.85 8.41
CA GLN A 14 1.10 9.94 9.80
C GLN A 14 2.56 9.53 9.94
N PHE A 15 3.40 10.49 10.27
CA PHE A 15 4.85 10.29 10.34
C PHE A 15 5.23 9.14 11.30
N VAL A 16 4.68 9.14 12.51
CA VAL A 16 5.05 8.12 13.52
C VAL A 16 4.66 6.72 13.05
N LEU A 17 3.45 6.54 12.56
CA LEU A 17 3.00 5.24 12.07
C LEU A 17 3.85 4.79 10.88
N ARG A 18 4.06 5.68 9.92
CA ARG A 18 4.85 5.37 8.71
C ARG A 18 6.26 4.91 9.07
N ARG A 19 6.96 5.69 9.91
CA ARG A 19 8.33 5.36 10.31
C ARG A 19 8.39 4.08 11.14
N THR A 20 7.41 3.85 12.01
CA THR A 20 7.36 2.64 12.81
C THR A 20 7.21 1.40 11.93
N ILE A 21 6.32 1.46 10.93
CA ILE A 21 6.14 0.36 9.97
C ILE A 21 7.47 0.05 9.27
N VAL A 22 8.16 1.08 8.79
CA VAL A 22 9.43 0.91 8.06
C VAL A 22 10.49 0.28 8.94
N ILE A 23 10.63 0.76 10.17
CA ILE A 23 11.66 0.27 11.10
C ILE A 23 11.39 -1.19 11.47
N VAL A 24 10.16 -1.53 11.80
CA VAL A 24 9.81 -2.92 12.17
C VAL A 24 10.05 -3.86 10.98
N ALA A 25 9.64 -3.47 9.78
CA ALA A 25 9.85 -4.29 8.59
C ALA A 25 11.35 -4.51 8.30
N ARG A 26 12.15 -3.46 8.47
CA ARG A 26 13.60 -3.54 8.30
C ARG A 26 14.23 -4.51 9.31
N ASP A 27 13.84 -4.38 10.57
CA ASP A 27 14.37 -5.24 11.64
C ASP A 27 14.01 -6.71 11.42
N LEU A 28 12.83 -6.97 10.86
CA LEU A 28 12.38 -8.33 10.55
C LEU A 28 12.90 -8.83 9.21
N GLY A 29 13.46 -7.96 8.37
CA GLY A 29 13.98 -8.33 7.06
C GLY A 29 12.90 -8.85 6.10
N MET A 30 11.68 -8.33 6.18
CA MET A 30 10.54 -8.85 5.41
C MET A 30 10.24 -8.06 4.15
N VAL A 31 10.35 -6.74 4.20
CA VAL A 31 9.91 -5.84 3.13
C VAL A 31 10.84 -4.65 3.05
N ASP A 32 11.13 -4.20 1.82
CA ASP A 32 11.83 -2.95 1.56
C ASP A 32 10.78 -1.87 1.25
N PHE A 33 10.46 -1.03 2.22
CA PHE A 33 9.49 0.04 2.06
C PHE A 33 10.11 1.31 1.51
N HIS A 34 9.45 1.90 0.50
CA HIS A 34 9.69 3.27 0.07
C HIS A 34 8.53 4.11 0.57
N GLU A 35 8.82 5.27 1.17
CA GLU A 35 7.83 6.05 1.88
C GLU A 35 7.28 7.20 1.04
N ALA A 36 5.98 7.39 1.10
CA ALA A 36 5.30 8.57 0.58
C ALA A 36 4.34 9.09 1.64
N SER A 37 4.42 10.38 1.94
CA SER A 37 3.55 11.02 2.93
C SER A 37 2.21 11.46 2.36
N SER A 38 2.02 11.35 1.04
CA SER A 38 0.80 11.76 0.35
C SER A 38 0.63 11.00 -0.95
N VAL A 39 -0.58 11.04 -1.51
CA VAL A 39 -0.85 10.45 -2.83
C VAL A 39 -0.02 11.15 -3.91
N GLY A 40 0.18 12.47 -3.81
CA GLY A 40 1.02 13.20 -4.76
C GLY A 40 2.46 12.70 -4.79
N ARG A 41 3.06 12.45 -3.62
CA ARG A 41 4.38 11.87 -3.53
C ARG A 41 4.42 10.45 -4.09
N ALA A 42 3.37 9.67 -3.82
CA ALA A 42 3.25 8.32 -4.36
C ALA A 42 3.26 8.33 -5.89
N ARG A 43 2.54 9.27 -6.52
CA ARG A 43 2.54 9.41 -7.97
C ARG A 43 3.95 9.67 -8.52
N THR A 44 4.70 10.55 -7.88
CA THR A 44 6.07 10.85 -8.28
C THR A 44 6.95 9.60 -8.22
N LEU A 45 6.83 8.82 -7.16
CA LEU A 45 7.61 7.59 -7.00
C LEU A 45 7.18 6.52 -8.01
N LEU A 46 5.88 6.37 -8.25
CA LEU A 46 5.36 5.41 -9.24
C LEU A 46 5.77 5.77 -10.68
N ALA A 47 5.96 7.06 -10.95
CA ALA A 47 6.45 7.51 -12.25
C ALA A 47 7.95 7.20 -12.43
N ALA A 48 8.70 7.14 -11.34
CA ALA A 48 10.15 6.98 -11.37
C ALA A 48 10.61 5.52 -11.33
N GLN A 49 9.84 4.61 -10.71
CA GLN A 49 10.27 3.23 -10.55
C GLN A 49 9.08 2.30 -10.34
N THR A 50 9.35 0.98 -10.40
CA THR A 50 8.34 -0.05 -10.20
C THR A 50 8.34 -0.58 -8.78
N TYR A 51 7.19 -1.09 -8.34
CA TYR A 51 6.99 -1.68 -7.02
C TYR A 51 6.33 -3.04 -7.14
N ASP A 52 6.57 -3.90 -6.16
CA ASP A 52 5.92 -5.21 -6.10
C ASP A 52 4.51 -5.11 -5.49
N GLY A 53 4.25 -4.04 -4.77
CA GLY A 53 2.95 -3.77 -4.18
C GLY A 53 2.89 -2.41 -3.53
N LEU A 54 1.71 -2.07 -3.02
CA LEU A 54 1.45 -0.80 -2.34
C LEU A 54 0.74 -1.04 -1.01
N VAL A 55 1.04 -0.18 -0.03
CA VAL A 55 0.18 0.05 1.12
C VAL A 55 -0.37 1.46 0.97
N LEU A 56 -1.68 1.61 0.93
CA LEU A 56 -2.34 2.85 0.57
C LEU A 56 -3.32 3.27 1.67
N ASP A 57 -2.98 4.35 2.37
CA ASP A 57 -3.88 4.94 3.36
C ASP A 57 -4.99 5.74 2.67
N LEU A 58 -6.22 5.69 3.21
CA LEU A 58 -7.38 6.37 2.64
C LEU A 58 -7.61 7.78 3.20
N HIS A 59 -6.62 8.40 3.83
CA HIS A 59 -6.80 9.76 4.37
C HIS A 59 -7.21 10.75 3.25
N GLU A 60 -6.53 10.69 2.11
CA GLU A 60 -6.91 11.42 0.90
C GLU A 60 -7.75 10.49 0.02
N GLU A 61 -8.98 10.18 0.45
CA GLU A 61 -9.78 9.09 -0.11
C GLU A 61 -9.96 9.18 -1.62
N GLN A 62 -10.39 10.34 -2.12
CA GLN A 62 -10.66 10.49 -3.55
C GLN A 62 -9.39 10.31 -4.37
N GLN A 63 -8.29 10.95 -3.97
CA GLN A 63 -7.02 10.83 -4.65
C GLN A 63 -6.47 9.41 -4.58
N ALA A 64 -6.64 8.74 -3.44
CA ALA A 64 -6.19 7.35 -3.27
C ALA A 64 -6.96 6.41 -4.20
N LEU A 65 -8.28 6.57 -4.31
CA LEU A 65 -9.10 5.76 -5.21
C LEU A 65 -8.75 6.01 -6.67
N GLU A 66 -8.48 7.27 -7.04
CA GLU A 66 -8.03 7.62 -8.39
C GLU A 66 -6.68 6.97 -8.70
N LEU A 67 -5.74 7.03 -7.76
CA LEU A 67 -4.44 6.39 -7.92
C LEU A 67 -4.58 4.89 -8.15
N LEU A 68 -5.39 4.23 -7.34
CA LEU A 68 -5.63 2.79 -7.48
C LEU A 68 -6.27 2.48 -8.85
N GLY A 69 -7.24 3.28 -9.27
CA GLY A 69 -7.87 3.13 -10.58
C GLY A 69 -6.86 3.23 -11.72
N GLU A 70 -5.99 4.22 -11.67
CA GLU A 70 -4.95 4.40 -12.68
C GLU A 70 -3.95 3.25 -12.69
N LEU A 71 -3.59 2.74 -11.51
CA LEU A 71 -2.73 1.56 -11.40
C LEU A 71 -3.38 0.36 -12.11
N ARG A 72 -4.65 0.11 -11.84
CA ARG A 72 -5.39 -1.02 -12.44
C ARG A 72 -5.57 -0.87 -13.96
N LEU A 73 -5.55 0.36 -14.46
CA LEU A 73 -5.57 0.64 -15.90
C LEU A 73 -4.21 0.51 -16.58
N GLY A 74 -3.16 0.20 -15.81
CA GLY A 74 -1.81 0.04 -16.35
C GLY A 74 -1.12 1.35 -16.70
N ARG A 75 -1.46 2.44 -16.04
CA ARG A 75 -0.88 3.76 -16.33
C ARG A 75 0.49 3.99 -15.70
N PHE A 76 0.95 3.05 -14.88
CA PHE A 76 2.28 3.09 -14.29
C PHE A 76 3.09 1.88 -14.77
N ALA A 77 4.41 1.95 -14.61
CA ALA A 77 5.29 0.83 -14.93
C ALA A 77 5.10 -0.34 -13.95
N THR A 78 4.64 -0.06 -12.73
CA THR A 78 4.25 -1.10 -11.77
C THR A 78 3.12 -1.93 -12.36
N ALA A 79 3.18 -3.26 -12.17
CA ALA A 79 2.18 -4.18 -12.71
C ALA A 79 0.76 -3.77 -12.29
N ARG A 80 -0.17 -3.77 -13.23
CA ARG A 80 -1.55 -3.32 -12.98
C ARG A 80 -2.29 -4.19 -11.99
N ASP A 81 -1.86 -5.43 -11.78
CA ASP A 81 -2.42 -6.36 -10.82
C ASP A 81 -1.59 -6.45 -9.53
N ALA A 82 -0.68 -5.50 -9.32
CA ALA A 82 0.13 -5.46 -8.11
C ALA A 82 -0.75 -5.50 -6.86
N ARG A 83 -0.23 -6.16 -5.83
CA ARG A 83 -0.94 -6.28 -4.55
C ARG A 83 -1.08 -4.90 -3.91
N VAL A 84 -2.29 -4.55 -3.51
CA VAL A 84 -2.57 -3.28 -2.83
C VAL A 84 -3.31 -3.57 -1.53
N VAL A 85 -2.67 -3.24 -0.41
CA VAL A 85 -3.27 -3.31 0.92
C VAL A 85 -3.67 -1.89 1.31
N VAL A 86 -4.92 -1.72 1.69
CA VAL A 86 -5.48 -0.41 2.03
C VAL A 86 -5.61 -0.28 3.54
N LEU A 87 -5.20 0.87 4.07
CA LEU A 87 -5.38 1.21 5.49
C LEU A 87 -6.48 2.24 5.61
N ALA A 88 -7.50 1.96 6.42
CA ALA A 88 -8.66 2.84 6.56
C ALA A 88 -9.02 3.04 8.03
N ALA A 89 -9.17 4.31 8.46
CA ALA A 89 -9.61 4.61 9.82
C ALA A 89 -11.12 4.37 9.98
N ASP A 90 -11.89 4.67 8.93
CA ASP A 90 -13.35 4.59 8.98
C ASP A 90 -13.87 4.49 7.54
N ALA A 91 -13.74 3.31 6.95
CA ALA A 91 -14.14 3.10 5.56
C ALA A 91 -15.67 3.09 5.45
N LYS A 92 -16.21 4.04 4.67
CA LYS A 92 -17.64 4.11 4.38
C LYS A 92 -18.02 3.01 3.38
N PRO A 93 -19.30 2.59 3.36
CA PRO A 93 -19.74 1.53 2.43
C PRO A 93 -19.42 1.82 0.96
N ASP A 94 -19.57 3.07 0.51
CA ASP A 94 -19.26 3.44 -0.88
C ASP A 94 -17.78 3.25 -1.19
N ALA A 95 -16.89 3.67 -0.28
CA ALA A 95 -15.46 3.47 -0.46
C ALA A 95 -15.11 1.99 -0.48
N ALA A 96 -15.70 1.20 0.43
CA ALA A 96 -15.46 -0.24 0.48
C ALA A 96 -15.87 -0.92 -0.84
N SER A 97 -17.02 -0.55 -1.39
CA SER A 97 -17.48 -1.08 -2.67
C SER A 97 -16.54 -0.71 -3.82
N ARG A 98 -16.07 0.53 -3.87
CA ARG A 98 -15.13 0.98 -4.89
C ARG A 98 -13.79 0.29 -4.78
N LEU A 99 -13.29 0.09 -3.56
CA LEU A 99 -12.04 -0.63 -3.32
C LEU A 99 -12.14 -2.07 -3.80
N GLN A 100 -13.26 -2.74 -3.53
CA GLN A 100 -13.48 -4.09 -4.01
C GLN A 100 -13.50 -4.13 -5.54
N ALA A 101 -14.21 -3.19 -6.18
CA ALA A 101 -14.28 -3.11 -7.63
C ALA A 101 -12.92 -2.85 -8.26
N LEU A 102 -12.04 -2.11 -7.58
CA LEU A 102 -10.68 -1.81 -8.04
C LEU A 102 -9.67 -2.89 -7.65
N GLY A 103 -10.13 -4.00 -7.09
CA GLY A 103 -9.28 -5.13 -6.78
C GLY A 103 -8.28 -4.88 -5.66
N ALA A 104 -8.65 -4.07 -4.65
CA ALA A 104 -7.82 -3.96 -3.46
C ALA A 104 -7.67 -5.35 -2.84
N THR A 105 -6.41 -5.75 -2.58
CA THR A 105 -6.13 -7.09 -2.09
C THR A 105 -6.70 -7.29 -0.71
N CYS A 106 -6.59 -6.27 0.13
CA CYS A 106 -6.99 -6.33 1.52
C CYS A 106 -7.26 -4.91 2.03
N VAL A 107 -8.27 -4.76 2.89
CA VAL A 107 -8.53 -3.49 3.58
C VAL A 107 -8.38 -3.75 5.08
N LEU A 108 -7.41 -3.10 5.70
CA LEU A 108 -7.13 -3.23 7.13
C LEU A 108 -7.61 -1.97 7.85
N ASN A 109 -8.35 -2.16 8.92
CA ASN A 109 -8.86 -1.04 9.72
C ASN A 109 -7.79 -0.52 10.68
N LYS A 110 -7.72 0.79 10.84
CA LYS A 110 -6.87 1.41 11.86
C LYS A 110 -7.61 1.40 13.21
N PRO A 111 -6.91 1.19 14.32
CA PRO A 111 -5.46 0.98 14.43
C PRO A 111 -5.05 -0.40 13.89
N VAL A 112 -4.01 -0.43 13.08
CA VAL A 112 -3.53 -1.66 12.46
C VAL A 112 -2.35 -2.21 13.25
N ARG A 113 -2.33 -3.55 13.41
CA ARG A 113 -1.14 -4.23 13.94
C ARG A 113 -0.13 -4.37 12.81
N ILE A 114 1.11 -3.93 13.06
CA ILE A 114 2.16 -3.97 12.05
C ILE A 114 2.42 -5.41 11.61
N SER A 115 2.39 -6.38 12.53
CA SER A 115 2.53 -7.80 12.18
C SER A 115 1.46 -8.26 11.20
N ASP A 116 0.21 -7.83 11.38
CA ASP A 116 -0.88 -8.19 10.47
C ASP A 116 -0.65 -7.58 9.09
N LEU A 117 -0.23 -6.32 9.03
CA LEU A 117 0.10 -5.65 7.78
C LEU A 117 1.23 -6.38 7.05
N LEU A 118 2.31 -6.69 7.74
CA LEU A 118 3.45 -7.36 7.12
C LEU A 118 3.07 -8.77 6.62
N ASN A 119 2.31 -9.51 7.41
CA ASN A 119 1.84 -10.84 6.99
C ASN A 119 0.96 -10.77 5.76
N THR A 120 0.11 -9.75 5.65
CA THR A 120 -0.74 -9.54 4.47
C THR A 120 0.10 -9.27 3.22
N LEU A 121 1.20 -8.55 3.36
CA LEU A 121 2.07 -8.22 2.24
C LEU A 121 2.89 -9.40 1.73
N VAL A 122 3.28 -10.32 2.61
CA VAL A 122 4.13 -11.46 2.23
C VAL A 122 3.34 -12.74 2.02
N ALA A 123 2.11 -12.83 2.51
CA ALA A 123 1.26 -14.00 2.33
C ALA A 123 0.74 -14.07 0.89
N ALA A 124 0.65 -15.27 0.33
CA ALA A 124 0.16 -15.47 -1.02
C ALA A 124 -1.36 -15.38 -1.13
N LYS A 125 -2.07 -15.25 -0.02
CA LYS A 125 -3.53 -15.27 0.02
C LYS A 125 -4.10 -13.90 0.37
N ALA A 126 -5.35 -13.64 -0.04
CA ALA A 126 -6.09 -12.45 0.35
C ALA A 126 -6.42 -12.47 1.85
N CYS A 127 -6.79 -11.34 2.39
CA CYS A 127 -7.17 -11.23 3.79
C CYS A 127 -8.39 -12.09 4.14
#